data_eddd04d698537ce0032f54752e736843
#
_entry.id   eddd04d698537ce0032f54752e736843
#
_cell.length_a   1.000
_cell.length_b   1.000
_cell.length_c   1.000
_cell.angle_alpha   90.00
_cell.angle_beta   90.00
_cell.angle_gamma   90.00
#
_symmetry.space_group_name_H-M   'P 1'
#
loop_
_entity.id
_entity.type
_entity.pdbx_description
1 polymer ?
#
loop_
_entity_poly.entity_id
_entity_poly.type
_entity_poly.pdbx_seq_one_letter_code
_entity_poly.pdbx_strand_id
1 'polypeptide(L)'
;MILRKLFVAFLALGAWGIQTSAGEIPRKEYPRPQFERRAWLNLNGEWDYTFDFTNIGMEKEFHKATAFSGKIAVPFPPESKLSGVEHRDFINHIWYHRVIRRPEEWAGKNVMLNFGAVYFNSEIYIDG
;
A
#
# COMPACT_ATOMS: atom_id res chain seq x y z
N MET A 1 55.09 43.80 3.97
CA MET A 1 53.69 43.68 4.36
C MET A 1 53.02 42.71 3.40
N ILE A 2 52.92 41.41 3.78
CA ILE A 2 52.51 40.32 2.90
C ILE A 2 51.05 39.99 3.20
N LEU A 3 50.17 40.24 2.24
CA LEU A 3 48.73 39.98 2.35
C LEU A 3 48.45 38.52 2.00
N ARG A 4 48.18 37.69 3.00
CA ARG A 4 47.73 36.29 2.81
C ARG A 4 46.25 36.28 2.44
N LYS A 5 45.94 35.85 1.21
CA LYS A 5 44.59 35.56 0.76
C LYS A 5 44.17 34.22 1.36
N LEU A 6 43.14 34.24 2.21
CA LEU A 6 42.48 33.03 2.75
C LEU A 6 41.47 32.52 1.73
N PHE A 7 41.70 31.35 1.14
CA PHE A 7 40.73 30.67 0.28
C PHE A 7 39.79 29.86 1.18
N VAL A 8 38.55 30.26 1.28
CA VAL A 8 37.50 29.47 1.93
C VAL A 8 36.88 28.58 0.87
N ALA A 9 37.17 27.29 0.92
CA ALA A 9 36.49 26.29 0.07
C ALA A 9 35.12 25.97 0.69
N PHE A 10 34.06 26.37 0.01
CA PHE A 10 32.70 25.95 0.34
C PHE A 10 32.50 24.51 -0.18
N LEU A 11 32.47 23.54 0.74
CA LEU A 11 31.99 22.20 0.44
C LEU A 11 30.45 22.23 0.38
N ALA A 12 29.92 22.24 -0.83
CA ALA A 12 28.50 21.99 -1.05
C ALA A 12 28.23 20.50 -0.79
N LEU A 13 27.72 20.19 0.40
CA LEU A 13 27.08 18.91 0.68
C LEU A 13 25.80 18.83 -0.17
N GLY A 14 25.89 18.13 -1.28
CA GLY A 14 24.73 17.75 -2.07
C GLY A 14 23.82 16.86 -1.21
N ALA A 15 22.67 17.37 -0.80
CA ALA A 15 21.61 16.56 -0.27
C ALA A 15 21.12 15.64 -1.39
N TRP A 16 21.57 14.39 -1.36
CA TRP A 16 20.94 13.34 -2.16
C TRP A 16 19.55 13.13 -1.58
N GLY A 17 18.58 13.75 -2.21
CA GLY A 17 17.17 13.44 -1.97
C GLY A 17 16.97 11.96 -2.28
N ILE A 18 16.60 11.19 -1.26
CA ILE A 18 16.09 9.84 -1.45
C ILE A 18 14.79 10.02 -2.21
N GLN A 19 14.84 9.84 -3.53
CA GLN A 19 13.64 9.67 -4.32
C GLN A 19 13.07 8.32 -3.91
N THR A 20 12.08 8.33 -3.04
CA THR A 20 11.18 7.20 -2.87
C THR A 20 10.45 7.04 -4.19
N SER A 21 10.97 6.17 -5.03
CA SER A 21 10.24 5.67 -6.20
C SER A 21 8.93 5.11 -5.65
N ALA A 22 7.81 5.72 -6.01
CA ALA A 22 6.52 5.08 -5.84
C ALA A 22 6.63 3.74 -6.58
N GLY A 23 6.67 2.64 -5.81
CA GLY A 23 6.95 1.32 -6.34
C GLY A 23 6.02 1.00 -7.51
N GLU A 24 6.55 0.37 -8.54
CA GLU A 24 5.74 -0.05 -9.69
C GLU A 24 4.58 -0.91 -9.18
N ILE A 25 3.35 -0.61 -9.62
CA ILE A 25 2.16 -1.37 -9.23
C ILE A 25 2.32 -2.82 -9.72
N PRO A 26 2.37 -3.82 -8.83
CA PRO A 26 2.46 -5.22 -9.24
C PRO A 26 1.23 -5.63 -10.03
N ARG A 27 1.41 -6.42 -11.09
CA ARG A 27 0.29 -6.89 -11.92
C ARG A 27 -0.61 -5.73 -12.35
N LYS A 28 -0.01 -4.74 -13.01
CA LYS A 28 -0.69 -3.52 -13.46
C LYS A 28 -1.66 -3.73 -14.62
N GLU A 29 -1.55 -4.85 -15.31
CA GLU A 29 -2.42 -5.24 -16.42
C GLU A 29 -3.87 -5.42 -15.98
N TYR A 30 -4.81 -5.13 -16.86
CA TYR A 30 -6.22 -5.40 -16.61
C TYR A 30 -6.45 -6.91 -16.48
N PRO A 31 -7.10 -7.40 -15.39
CA PRO A 31 -7.14 -8.84 -15.08
C PRO A 31 -7.93 -9.68 -16.10
N ARG A 32 -8.77 -9.05 -16.90
CA ARG A 32 -9.57 -9.70 -17.96
C ARG A 32 -9.52 -8.86 -19.23
N PRO A 33 -8.45 -8.92 -20.01
CA PRO A 33 -8.24 -8.02 -21.15
C PRO A 33 -9.35 -8.08 -22.22
N GLN A 34 -10.06 -9.20 -22.34
CA GLN A 34 -11.19 -9.33 -23.24
C GLN A 34 -12.46 -8.58 -22.79
N PHE A 35 -12.50 -8.11 -21.54
CA PHE A 35 -13.61 -7.36 -20.96
C PHE A 35 -13.12 -6.05 -20.31
N GLU A 36 -12.07 -5.46 -20.83
CA GLU A 36 -11.48 -4.25 -20.30
C GLU A 36 -12.48 -3.10 -20.27
N ARG A 37 -12.51 -2.39 -19.14
CA ARG A 37 -13.30 -1.18 -18.95
C ARG A 37 -12.37 0.03 -18.98
N ARG A 38 -12.79 1.09 -19.66
CA ARG A 38 -11.99 2.33 -19.75
C ARG A 38 -11.82 3.02 -18.39
N ALA A 39 -12.85 2.98 -17.56
CA ALA A 39 -12.85 3.58 -16.22
C ALA A 39 -12.61 2.49 -15.18
N TRP A 40 -11.38 2.30 -14.77
CA TRP A 40 -10.98 1.39 -13.71
C TRP A 40 -9.72 1.89 -12.99
N LEU A 41 -9.54 1.45 -11.76
CA LEU A 41 -8.37 1.74 -10.94
C LEU A 41 -7.83 0.43 -10.40
N ASN A 42 -6.55 0.18 -10.63
CA ASN A 42 -5.86 -0.96 -10.02
C ASN A 42 -5.52 -0.64 -8.57
N LEU A 43 -5.98 -1.47 -7.65
CA LEU A 43 -5.73 -1.33 -6.22
C LEU A 43 -4.57 -2.22 -5.73
N ASN A 44 -3.86 -2.92 -6.61
CA ASN A 44 -2.63 -3.59 -6.25
C ASN A 44 -1.57 -2.58 -5.80
N GLY A 45 -0.56 -3.06 -5.11
CA GLY A 45 0.53 -2.25 -4.58
C GLY A 45 0.54 -2.25 -3.06
N GLU A 46 1.03 -1.19 -2.44
CA GLU A 46 1.21 -1.13 -1.00
C GLU A 46 -0.12 -0.90 -0.26
N TRP A 47 -0.38 -1.76 0.70
CA TRP A 47 -1.48 -1.68 1.66
C TRP A 47 -0.92 -1.68 3.08
N ASP A 48 -1.65 -1.11 4.02
CA ASP A 48 -1.40 -1.32 5.43
C ASP A 48 -1.93 -2.68 5.86
N TYR A 49 -1.30 -3.32 6.85
CA TYR A 49 -1.83 -4.55 7.43
C TYR A 49 -1.58 -4.64 8.94
N THR A 50 -2.40 -5.45 9.59
CA THR A 50 -2.21 -5.87 10.99
C THR A 50 -2.63 -7.33 11.12
N PHE A 51 -1.78 -8.16 11.73
CA PHE A 51 -2.16 -9.51 12.12
C PHE A 51 -3.04 -9.49 13.38
N ASP A 52 -4.04 -10.34 13.38
CA ASP A 52 -4.93 -10.53 14.51
C ASP A 52 -4.93 -12.02 14.91
N PHE A 53 -3.93 -12.41 15.68
CA PHE A 53 -3.76 -13.79 16.13
C PHE A 53 -4.77 -14.23 17.17
N THR A 54 -5.45 -13.31 17.81
CA THR A 54 -6.37 -13.57 18.95
C THR A 54 -7.83 -13.31 18.61
N ASN A 55 -8.10 -12.90 17.36
CA ASN A 55 -9.45 -12.58 16.89
C ASN A 55 -10.16 -11.51 17.72
N ILE A 56 -9.44 -10.45 18.07
CA ILE A 56 -9.95 -9.30 18.82
C ILE A 56 -10.20 -8.07 17.96
N GLY A 57 -9.93 -8.16 16.66
CA GLY A 57 -9.97 -7.02 15.75
C GLY A 57 -11.34 -6.34 15.69
N MET A 58 -12.43 -7.10 15.78
CA MET A 58 -13.78 -6.54 15.87
C MET A 58 -14.01 -5.81 17.20
N GLU A 59 -13.62 -6.41 18.33
CA GLU A 59 -13.73 -5.79 19.65
C GLU A 59 -12.89 -4.52 19.76
N LYS A 60 -11.70 -4.52 19.13
CA LYS A 60 -10.78 -3.39 19.08
C LYS A 60 -11.04 -2.42 17.92
N GLU A 61 -12.12 -2.62 17.19
CA GLU A 61 -12.54 -1.78 16.08
C GLU A 61 -11.42 -1.54 15.03
N PHE A 62 -10.69 -2.58 14.64
CA PHE A 62 -9.58 -2.46 13.67
C PHE A 62 -10.04 -1.90 12.32
N HIS A 63 -11.32 -2.04 11.96
CA HIS A 63 -11.90 -1.41 10.78
C HIS A 63 -11.88 0.13 10.83
N LYS A 64 -11.75 0.73 12.04
CA LYS A 64 -11.60 2.18 12.25
C LYS A 64 -10.17 2.59 12.59
N ALA A 65 -9.23 1.65 12.59
CA ALA A 65 -7.86 1.91 13.00
C ALA A 65 -7.16 2.90 12.05
N THR A 66 -6.31 3.74 12.61
CA THR A 66 -5.44 4.68 11.89
C THR A 66 -3.95 4.30 11.98
N ALA A 67 -3.63 3.27 12.78
CA ALA A 67 -2.30 2.73 12.95
C ALA A 67 -2.29 1.23 12.66
N PHE A 68 -1.30 0.77 11.90
CA PHE A 68 -1.17 -0.60 11.41
C PHE A 68 0.21 -1.15 11.74
N SER A 69 0.35 -2.48 11.75
CA SER A 69 1.60 -3.16 12.10
C SER A 69 2.67 -2.99 11.02
N GLY A 70 2.28 -2.83 9.76
CA GLY A 70 3.24 -2.70 8.68
C GLY A 70 2.59 -2.49 7.31
N LYS A 71 3.42 -2.67 6.28
CA LYS A 71 3.05 -2.56 4.87
C LYS A 71 3.19 -3.92 4.19
N ILE A 72 2.29 -4.19 3.25
CA ILE A 72 2.27 -5.40 2.44
C ILE A 72 2.02 -5.06 0.98
N ALA A 73 2.72 -5.72 0.09
CA ALA A 73 2.52 -5.57 -1.36
C ALA A 73 1.43 -6.53 -1.86
N VAL A 74 0.24 -6.01 -2.09
CA VAL A 74 -0.87 -6.74 -2.72
C VAL A 74 -0.62 -6.84 -4.24
N PRO A 75 -0.86 -7.98 -4.93
CA PRO A 75 -1.69 -9.11 -4.52
C PRO A 75 -0.93 -10.31 -3.91
N PHE A 76 0.26 -10.10 -3.42
CA PHE A 76 1.08 -11.19 -2.88
C PHE A 76 0.62 -11.57 -1.47
N PRO A 77 0.52 -12.88 -1.15
CA PRO A 77 0.13 -13.33 0.19
C PRO A 77 1.25 -13.06 1.21
N PRO A 78 0.92 -12.96 2.50
CA PRO A 78 1.88 -12.62 3.56
C PRO A 78 3.11 -13.53 3.62
N GLU A 79 2.95 -14.80 3.24
CA GLU A 79 4.04 -15.79 3.24
C GLU A 79 5.05 -15.56 2.11
N SER A 80 4.64 -14.84 1.09
CA SER A 80 5.49 -14.57 -0.08
C SER A 80 6.56 -13.53 0.23
N LYS A 81 7.77 -13.78 -0.25
CA LYS A 81 8.85 -12.79 -0.27
C LYS A 81 8.46 -11.50 -1.02
N LEU A 82 7.65 -11.64 -2.06
CA LEU A 82 7.19 -10.52 -2.90
C LEU A 82 6.20 -9.61 -2.16
N SER A 83 5.57 -10.09 -1.09
CA SER A 83 4.72 -9.26 -0.24
C SER A 83 5.50 -8.26 0.60
N GLY A 84 6.79 -8.54 0.84
CA GLY A 84 7.66 -7.81 1.77
C GLY A 84 7.45 -8.18 3.24
N VAL A 85 6.58 -9.15 3.54
CA VAL A 85 6.26 -9.57 4.92
C VAL A 85 6.96 -10.88 5.28
N GLU A 86 6.96 -11.86 4.38
CA GLU A 86 7.58 -13.20 4.56
C GLU A 86 7.15 -13.94 5.83
N HIS A 87 5.93 -13.72 6.30
CA HIS A 87 5.42 -14.40 7.47
C HIS A 87 4.92 -15.79 7.08
N ARG A 88 5.54 -16.85 7.61
CA ARG A 88 5.27 -18.24 7.23
C ARG A 88 4.53 -19.03 8.29
N ASP A 89 4.37 -18.46 9.47
CA ASP A 89 3.59 -19.09 10.53
C ASP A 89 2.09 -18.89 10.29
N PHE A 90 1.29 -19.66 11.03
CA PHE A 90 -0.17 -19.60 10.92
C PHE A 90 -0.72 -18.22 11.30
N ILE A 91 -1.58 -17.68 10.45
CA ILE A 91 -2.28 -16.41 10.65
C ILE A 91 -3.77 -16.71 10.81
N ASN A 92 -4.35 -16.42 11.96
CA ASN A 92 -5.78 -16.60 12.19
C ASN A 92 -6.59 -15.60 11.36
N HIS A 93 -6.29 -14.31 11.55
CA HIS A 93 -6.92 -13.20 10.86
C HIS A 93 -5.88 -12.16 10.48
N ILE A 94 -6.10 -11.50 9.36
CA ILE A 94 -5.31 -10.36 8.90
C ILE A 94 -6.24 -9.23 8.46
N TRP A 95 -5.97 -8.05 8.93
CA TRP A 95 -6.66 -6.83 8.55
C TRP A 95 -5.83 -6.09 7.51
N TYR A 96 -6.45 -5.74 6.41
CA TYR A 96 -5.86 -4.92 5.36
C TYR A 96 -6.54 -3.55 5.34
N HIS A 97 -5.77 -2.51 5.13
CA HIS A 97 -6.31 -1.17 5.00
C HIS A 97 -5.67 -0.45 3.82
N ARG A 98 -6.48 0.33 3.11
CA ARG A 98 -6.01 1.23 2.08
C ARG A 98 -6.94 2.42 1.91
N VAL A 99 -6.37 3.61 1.85
CA VAL A 99 -7.10 4.80 1.44
C VAL A 99 -7.20 4.83 -0.09
N ILE A 100 -8.43 4.89 -0.59
CA ILE A 100 -8.72 4.96 -2.02
C ILE A 100 -9.32 6.33 -2.31
N ARG A 101 -8.71 7.06 -3.24
CA ARG A 101 -9.27 8.34 -3.70
C ARG A 101 -10.03 8.10 -4.99
N ARG A 102 -11.34 8.35 -4.97
CA ARG A 102 -12.17 8.25 -6.16
C ARG A 102 -11.79 9.35 -7.15
N PRO A 103 -11.51 9.01 -8.42
CA PRO A 103 -11.34 10.02 -9.47
C PRO A 103 -12.55 10.96 -9.59
N GLU A 104 -12.31 12.24 -9.82
CA GLU A 104 -13.37 13.25 -9.90
C GLU A 104 -14.36 12.97 -11.03
N GLU A 105 -13.90 12.45 -12.15
CA GLU A 105 -14.70 12.07 -13.30
C GLU A 105 -15.68 10.92 -13.03
N TRP A 106 -15.58 10.27 -11.87
CA TRP A 106 -16.51 9.24 -11.40
C TRP A 106 -17.60 9.81 -10.48
N ALA A 107 -17.67 11.14 -10.31
CA ALA A 107 -18.72 11.76 -9.54
C ALA A 107 -20.11 11.40 -10.09
N GLY A 108 -21.03 11.01 -9.22
CA GLY A 108 -22.38 10.56 -9.59
C GLY A 108 -22.47 9.18 -10.24
N LYS A 109 -21.36 8.44 -10.37
CA LYS A 109 -21.35 7.07 -10.90
C LYS A 109 -21.33 6.05 -9.77
N ASN A 110 -21.91 4.87 -10.05
CA ASN A 110 -21.76 3.72 -9.18
C ASN A 110 -20.33 3.16 -9.34
N VAL A 111 -19.62 3.02 -8.25
CA VAL A 111 -18.28 2.42 -8.21
C VAL A 111 -18.41 1.00 -7.68
N MET A 112 -17.81 0.04 -8.39
CA MET A 112 -17.78 -1.35 -8.00
C MET A 112 -16.38 -1.72 -7.54
N LEU A 113 -16.27 -2.33 -6.37
CA LEU A 113 -15.04 -2.92 -5.88
C LEU A 113 -15.00 -4.39 -6.26
N ASN A 114 -13.98 -4.79 -7.02
CA ASN A 114 -13.82 -6.16 -7.50
C ASN A 114 -12.60 -6.81 -6.86
N PHE A 115 -12.80 -7.93 -6.19
CA PHE A 115 -11.75 -8.79 -5.69
C PHE A 115 -11.53 -9.95 -6.66
N GLY A 116 -10.30 -10.09 -7.19
CA GLY A 116 -9.95 -11.19 -8.09
C GLY A 116 -9.84 -12.52 -7.35
N ALA A 117 -9.27 -12.49 -6.16
CA ALA A 117 -9.17 -13.62 -5.24
C ALA A 117 -9.04 -13.10 -3.81
N VAL A 118 -9.81 -13.70 -2.90
CA VAL A 118 -9.69 -13.49 -1.46
C VAL A 118 -9.82 -14.86 -0.81
N TYR A 119 -8.95 -15.15 0.16
CA TYR A 119 -8.95 -16.47 0.78
C TYR A 119 -10.04 -16.58 1.85
N PHE A 120 -10.78 -17.66 1.74
CA PHE A 120 -11.76 -18.33 2.54
C PHE A 120 -12.91 -17.47 3.05
N ASN A 121 -12.74 -16.60 4.04
CA ASN A 121 -13.77 -15.71 4.56
C ASN A 121 -13.24 -14.27 4.59
N SER A 122 -14.04 -13.33 4.14
CA SER A 122 -13.64 -11.93 4.11
C SER A 122 -14.80 -11.02 4.44
N GLU A 123 -14.53 -10.00 5.24
CA GLU A 123 -15.43 -8.91 5.53
C GLU A 123 -14.83 -7.61 5.01
N ILE A 124 -15.67 -6.74 4.47
CA ILE A 124 -15.22 -5.51 3.82
C ILE A 124 -15.92 -4.34 4.50
N TYR A 125 -15.13 -3.40 4.94
CA TYR A 125 -15.58 -2.15 5.56
C TYR A 125 -15.23 -0.99 4.64
N ILE A 126 -16.12 -0.04 4.48
CA ILE A 126 -15.93 1.18 3.69
C ILE A 126 -16.24 2.36 4.60
N ASP A 127 -15.25 3.25 4.77
CA ASP A 127 -15.32 4.43 5.63
C ASP A 127 -15.56 4.10 7.14
N GLY A 128 -15.17 2.92 7.56
CA GLY A 128 -15.22 2.48 8.96
C GLY A 128 -16.46 1.72 9.37
#